data_2fbef1079e722b15d837cb634c947b5d
#
_entry.id   2fbef1079e722b15d837cb634c947b5d
#
_cell.length_a   1.000
_cell.length_b   1.000
_cell.length_c   1.000
_cell.angle_alpha   90.00
_cell.angle_beta   90.00
_cell.angle_gamma   90.00
#
_symmetry.space_group_name_H-M   'P 1'
#
loop_
_entity.id
_entity.type
_entity.pdbx_description
1 polymer ?
#
loop_
_entity_poly.entity_id
_entity_poly.type
_entity_poly.pdbx_seq_one_letter_code
_entity_poly.pdbx_strand_id
1 'polypeptide(L)'
;TKEKYDAYMEKVEALHPGSLDFRNAETPIFIPKDFTDKMLIACEDIIDVIVDPKFIEVTERGIPSNVRVPNENKHTEFLVFDFGICENENGELEPQLIEMQGFPTLYAFQAFHSELTAEYADLPSNFSPYLSGYNKETYIQLLKDIIVGDLDPENVILLEIFPEQQKTRIDFYCTEQLLGIKMVCLTKLIADGDKLHYYNNGTKTLIK
;
A
#
# COMPACT_ATOMS: atom_id res chain seq x y z
N THR A 1 -1.24 -20.19 -18.25
CA THR A 1 -2.23 -21.30 -18.39
C THR A 1 -3.08 -21.40 -17.14
N LYS A 2 -4.26 -22.03 -17.25
CA LYS A 2 -5.15 -22.27 -16.10
C LYS A 2 -4.41 -23.04 -14.99
N GLU A 3 -3.63 -24.03 -15.33
CA GLU A 3 -2.86 -24.84 -14.37
C GLU A 3 -1.89 -23.98 -13.54
N LYS A 4 -1.18 -23.03 -14.19
CA LYS A 4 -0.29 -22.10 -13.49
C LYS A 4 -1.04 -21.17 -12.56
N TYR A 5 -2.20 -20.69 -12.99
CA TYR A 5 -3.06 -19.84 -12.16
C TYR A 5 -3.63 -20.62 -10.96
N ASP A 6 -4.11 -21.84 -11.17
CA ASP A 6 -4.61 -22.70 -10.09
C ASP A 6 -3.49 -22.96 -9.06
N ALA A 7 -2.26 -23.28 -9.51
CA ALA A 7 -1.12 -23.46 -8.63
C ALA A 7 -0.73 -22.18 -7.87
N TYR A 8 -0.82 -21.02 -8.50
CA TYR A 8 -0.67 -19.73 -7.86
C TYR A 8 -1.72 -19.55 -6.74
N MET A 9 -3.00 -19.80 -7.03
CA MET A 9 -4.09 -19.66 -6.06
C MET A 9 -3.97 -20.64 -4.88
N GLU A 10 -3.56 -21.90 -5.16
CA GLU A 10 -3.27 -22.89 -4.12
C GLU A 10 -2.13 -22.42 -3.18
N LYS A 11 -1.11 -21.78 -3.74
CA LYS A 11 0.00 -21.24 -2.96
C LYS A 11 -0.42 -20.06 -2.09
N VAL A 12 -1.24 -19.14 -2.63
CA VAL A 12 -1.83 -18.04 -1.85
C VAL A 12 -2.64 -18.58 -0.67
N GLU A 13 -3.52 -19.55 -0.94
CA GLU A 13 -4.36 -20.17 0.09
C GLU A 13 -3.53 -20.91 1.14
N ALA A 14 -2.45 -21.57 0.75
CA ALA A 14 -1.56 -22.27 1.68
C ALA A 14 -0.77 -21.31 2.60
N LEU A 15 -0.40 -20.13 2.11
CA LEU A 15 0.36 -19.14 2.88
C LEU A 15 -0.54 -18.21 3.70
N HIS A 16 -1.72 -17.88 3.19
CA HIS A 16 -2.68 -16.95 3.80
C HIS A 16 -4.11 -17.49 3.68
N PRO A 17 -4.47 -18.56 4.44
CA PRO A 17 -5.75 -19.24 4.31
C PRO A 17 -6.96 -18.30 4.47
N GLY A 18 -7.88 -18.32 3.48
CA GLY A 18 -9.12 -17.55 3.50
C GLY A 18 -8.95 -16.03 3.50
N SER A 19 -7.75 -15.51 3.21
CA SER A 19 -7.46 -14.08 3.33
C SER A 19 -7.68 -13.30 2.03
N LEU A 20 -7.58 -13.95 0.88
CA LEU A 20 -7.82 -13.33 -0.43
C LEU A 20 -9.33 -13.34 -0.74
N ASP A 21 -9.97 -12.18 -0.64
CA ASP A 21 -11.43 -12.01 -0.81
C ASP A 21 -11.78 -11.10 -2.00
N PHE A 22 -10.93 -11.12 -3.02
CA PHE A 22 -11.17 -10.47 -4.30
C PHE A 22 -10.56 -11.31 -5.43
N ARG A 23 -11.05 -11.09 -6.64
CA ARG A 23 -10.51 -11.78 -7.81
C ARG A 23 -9.14 -11.21 -8.16
N ASN A 24 -8.16 -12.10 -8.24
CA ASN A 24 -6.85 -11.76 -8.74
C ASN A 24 -6.80 -11.98 -10.27
N ALA A 25 -6.05 -11.13 -10.98
CA ALA A 25 -5.89 -11.26 -12.43
C ALA A 25 -5.09 -12.52 -12.79
N GLU A 26 -5.54 -13.21 -13.84
CA GLU A 26 -4.90 -14.45 -14.32
C GLU A 26 -3.64 -14.18 -15.14
N THR A 27 -3.47 -12.94 -15.60
CA THR A 27 -2.38 -12.55 -16.50
C THR A 27 -1.79 -11.23 -16.04
N PRO A 28 -0.46 -11.15 -15.88
CA PRO A 28 0.21 -9.88 -15.59
C PRO A 28 0.06 -8.90 -16.76
N ILE A 29 -0.03 -7.63 -16.44
CA ILE A 29 -0.02 -6.54 -17.42
C ILE A 29 1.41 -6.03 -17.55
N PHE A 30 1.90 -5.95 -18.77
CA PHE A 30 3.23 -5.41 -19.09
C PHE A 30 3.09 -3.98 -19.58
N ILE A 31 3.70 -3.05 -18.86
CA ILE A 31 3.66 -1.63 -19.19
C ILE A 31 5.01 -1.25 -19.78
N PRO A 32 5.06 -0.72 -21.03
CA PRO A 32 6.30 -0.24 -21.65
C PRO A 32 6.92 0.90 -20.83
N LYS A 33 8.24 0.99 -20.85
CA LYS A 33 8.98 1.99 -20.06
C LYS A 33 8.58 3.43 -20.38
N ASP A 34 8.40 3.75 -21.64
CA ASP A 34 8.01 5.08 -22.10
C ASP A 34 6.62 5.49 -21.57
N PHE A 35 5.68 4.54 -21.48
CA PHE A 35 4.39 4.78 -20.88
C PHE A 35 4.46 4.88 -19.35
N THR A 36 5.30 4.05 -18.71
CA THR A 36 5.59 4.19 -17.27
C THR A 36 6.17 5.55 -16.95
N ASP A 37 7.11 6.03 -17.75
CA ASP A 37 7.70 7.36 -17.58
C ASP A 37 6.65 8.48 -17.72
N LYS A 38 5.68 8.36 -18.65
CA LYS A 38 4.54 9.28 -18.74
C LYS A 38 3.67 9.29 -17.48
N MET A 39 3.38 8.11 -16.91
CA MET A 39 2.62 8.02 -15.66
C MET A 39 3.37 8.64 -14.48
N LEU A 40 4.67 8.40 -14.37
CA LEU A 40 5.50 8.98 -13.30
C LEU A 40 5.56 10.50 -13.40
N ILE A 41 5.72 11.06 -14.61
CA ILE A 41 5.67 12.51 -14.82
C ILE A 41 4.31 13.07 -14.38
N ALA A 42 3.20 12.40 -14.73
CA ALA A 42 1.87 12.83 -14.29
C ALA A 42 1.71 12.80 -12.76
N CYS A 43 2.30 11.80 -12.09
CA CYS A 43 2.34 11.76 -10.62
C CYS A 43 3.13 12.94 -10.04
N GLU A 44 4.32 13.24 -10.56
CA GLU A 44 5.15 14.35 -10.09
C GLU A 44 4.46 15.69 -10.29
N ASP A 45 3.82 15.92 -11.44
CA ASP A 45 3.05 17.15 -11.71
C ASP A 45 1.91 17.35 -10.69
N ILE A 46 1.25 16.28 -10.27
CA ILE A 46 0.21 16.32 -9.23
C ILE A 46 0.82 16.58 -7.86
N ILE A 47 1.94 15.92 -7.53
CA ILE A 47 2.66 16.12 -6.27
C ILE A 47 3.11 17.58 -6.14
N ASP A 48 3.64 18.18 -7.20
CA ASP A 48 4.06 19.58 -7.21
C ASP A 48 2.91 20.54 -6.83
N VAL A 49 1.68 20.22 -7.25
CA VAL A 49 0.48 20.98 -6.83
C VAL A 49 0.18 20.75 -5.35
N ILE A 50 0.26 19.51 -4.88
CA ILE A 50 -0.08 19.15 -3.48
C ILE A 50 0.88 19.79 -2.48
N VAL A 51 2.17 19.88 -2.82
CA VAL A 51 3.18 20.45 -1.93
C VAL A 51 3.25 21.99 -2.01
N ASP A 52 2.52 22.63 -2.94
CA ASP A 52 2.45 24.09 -3.01
C ASP A 52 1.77 24.65 -1.74
N PRO A 53 2.39 25.60 -1.03
CA PRO A 53 1.78 26.20 0.17
C PRO A 53 0.39 26.80 -0.04
N LYS A 54 0.08 27.28 -1.25
CA LYS A 54 -1.25 27.80 -1.58
C LYS A 54 -2.30 26.69 -1.66
N PHE A 55 -1.91 25.49 -2.08
CA PHE A 55 -2.81 24.34 -2.10
C PHE A 55 -3.26 23.99 -0.68
N ILE A 56 -2.33 23.94 0.27
CA ILE A 56 -2.64 23.71 1.69
C ILE A 56 -3.60 24.77 2.21
N GLU A 57 -3.36 26.07 1.93
CA GLU A 57 -4.25 27.16 2.35
C GLU A 57 -5.68 27.01 1.80
N VAL A 58 -5.82 26.54 0.57
CA VAL A 58 -7.12 26.33 -0.06
C VAL A 58 -7.84 25.11 0.51
N THR A 59 -7.13 24.00 0.69
CA THR A 59 -7.71 22.73 1.17
C THR A 59 -8.07 22.77 2.65
N GLU A 60 -7.39 23.58 3.46
CA GLU A 60 -7.73 23.85 4.87
C GLU A 60 -9.21 24.23 5.06
N ARG A 61 -9.81 24.90 4.11
CA ARG A 61 -11.23 25.32 4.14
C ARG A 61 -12.20 24.14 4.03
N GLY A 62 -11.74 23.01 3.45
CA GLY A 62 -12.54 21.79 3.29
C GLY A 62 -12.57 20.90 4.52
N ILE A 63 -11.71 21.16 5.54
CA ILE A 63 -11.59 20.31 6.72
C ILE A 63 -12.48 20.88 7.85
N PRO A 64 -13.55 20.16 8.25
CA PRO A 64 -14.37 20.58 9.39
C PRO A 64 -13.54 20.64 10.68
N SER A 65 -13.80 21.67 11.52
CA SER A 65 -13.01 21.92 12.73
C SER A 65 -13.03 20.76 13.74
N ASN A 66 -14.10 19.97 13.75
CA ASN A 66 -14.27 18.83 14.68
C ASN A 66 -13.53 17.55 14.25
N VAL A 67 -12.93 17.53 13.06
CA VAL A 67 -12.14 16.39 12.57
C VAL A 67 -10.65 16.73 12.43
N ARG A 68 -10.23 17.91 12.87
CA ARG A 68 -8.81 18.29 12.84
C ARG A 68 -8.02 17.48 13.85
N VAL A 69 -6.86 16.98 13.40
CA VAL A 69 -5.96 16.19 14.23
C VAL A 69 -4.90 17.12 14.85
N PRO A 70 -4.68 17.08 16.17
CA PRO A 70 -3.58 17.83 16.80
C PRO A 70 -2.22 17.32 16.32
N ASN A 71 -1.27 18.23 16.14
CA ASN A 71 0.11 17.92 15.74
C ASN A 71 0.24 17.19 14.40
N GLU A 72 -0.69 17.44 13.49
CA GLU A 72 -0.62 16.92 12.11
C GLU A 72 0.70 17.35 11.46
N ASN A 73 1.39 16.41 10.78
CA ASN A 73 2.55 16.72 9.96
C ASN A 73 2.13 17.40 8.65
N LYS A 74 3.11 17.89 7.88
CA LYS A 74 2.83 18.71 6.68
C LYS A 74 2.76 17.90 5.39
N HIS A 75 2.95 16.60 5.43
CA HIS A 75 2.97 15.74 4.25
C HIS A 75 2.40 14.37 4.58
N THR A 76 1.97 13.66 3.55
CA THR A 76 1.62 12.23 3.65
C THR A 76 2.83 11.38 3.30
N GLU A 77 2.95 10.22 3.95
CA GLU A 77 4.02 9.26 3.66
C GLU A 77 3.69 8.34 2.48
N PHE A 78 2.41 8.27 2.10
CA PHE A 78 1.94 7.38 1.05
C PHE A 78 1.04 8.11 0.08
N LEU A 79 1.28 7.91 -1.22
CA LEU A 79 0.40 8.34 -2.30
C LEU A 79 0.20 7.18 -3.29
N VAL A 80 -1.04 6.95 -3.67
CA VAL A 80 -1.43 6.03 -4.73
C VAL A 80 -2.19 6.81 -5.78
N PHE A 81 -1.82 6.60 -7.04
CA PHE A 81 -2.48 7.23 -8.18
C PHE A 81 -3.08 6.16 -9.07
N ASP A 82 -4.37 6.17 -9.23
CA ASP A 82 -5.09 5.25 -10.11
C ASP A 82 -5.35 5.92 -11.45
N PHE A 83 -4.79 5.36 -12.51
CA PHE A 83 -4.93 5.86 -13.87
C PHE A 83 -5.79 4.94 -14.74
N GLY A 84 -6.70 5.54 -15.50
CA GLY A 84 -7.25 4.92 -16.69
C GLY A 84 -6.28 5.09 -17.86
N ILE A 85 -6.07 4.03 -18.64
CA ILE A 85 -5.29 4.10 -19.87
C ILE A 85 -6.24 4.45 -21.00
N CYS A 86 -6.13 5.66 -21.53
CA CYS A 86 -7.01 6.20 -22.56
C CYS A 86 -6.25 6.42 -23.87
N GLU A 87 -6.96 6.43 -24.97
CA GLU A 87 -6.42 6.78 -26.29
C GLU A 87 -6.80 8.24 -26.60
N ASN A 88 -5.80 9.04 -26.98
CA ASN A 88 -6.03 10.43 -27.40
C ASN A 88 -6.52 10.52 -28.86
N GLU A 89 -6.79 11.73 -29.33
CA GLU A 89 -7.28 11.97 -30.70
C GLU A 89 -6.31 11.51 -31.80
N ASN A 90 -5.04 11.31 -31.48
CA ASN A 90 -3.99 10.85 -32.40
C ASN A 90 -3.80 9.31 -32.36
N GLY A 91 -4.56 8.59 -31.52
CA GLY A 91 -4.40 7.16 -31.31
C GLY A 91 -3.25 6.78 -30.38
N GLU A 92 -2.72 7.73 -29.60
CA GLU A 92 -1.65 7.49 -28.62
C GLU A 92 -2.24 7.23 -27.23
N LEU A 93 -1.60 6.31 -26.47
CA LEU A 93 -2.01 6.04 -25.09
C LEU A 93 -1.57 7.14 -24.14
N GLU A 94 -2.52 7.57 -23.30
CA GLU A 94 -2.32 8.57 -22.24
C GLU A 94 -2.89 8.12 -20.90
N PRO A 95 -2.20 8.40 -19.77
CA PRO A 95 -2.76 8.18 -18.45
C PRO A 95 -3.77 9.28 -18.12
N GLN A 96 -4.96 8.88 -17.67
CA GLN A 96 -5.99 9.79 -17.14
C GLN A 96 -6.24 9.46 -15.67
N LEU A 97 -6.04 10.43 -14.78
CA LEU A 97 -6.23 10.24 -13.35
C LEU A 97 -7.69 9.89 -13.04
N ILE A 98 -7.89 8.79 -12.34
CA ILE A 98 -9.19 8.37 -11.82
C ILE A 98 -9.34 8.85 -10.38
N GLU A 99 -8.37 8.48 -9.52
CA GLU A 99 -8.35 8.88 -8.11
C GLU A 99 -6.93 8.91 -7.55
N MET A 100 -6.80 9.57 -6.41
CA MET A 100 -5.59 9.59 -5.62
C MET A 100 -5.93 9.27 -4.17
N GLN A 101 -5.08 8.46 -3.53
CA GLN A 101 -5.23 8.06 -2.13
C GLN A 101 -3.96 8.41 -1.35
N GLY A 102 -4.12 8.82 -0.10
CA GLY A 102 -3.03 9.21 0.80
C GLY A 102 -2.89 8.31 2.03
N PHE A 103 -3.18 7.03 1.94
CA PHE A 103 -3.03 6.07 3.04
C PHE A 103 -2.38 4.76 2.57
N PRO A 104 -1.68 4.03 3.46
CA PRO A 104 -1.01 2.79 3.09
C PRO A 104 -2.03 1.67 2.86
N THR A 105 -2.09 1.17 1.61
CA THR A 105 -2.96 0.04 1.25
C THR A 105 -2.30 -0.80 0.16
N LEU A 106 -2.37 -2.11 0.31
CA LEU A 106 -1.87 -3.13 -0.62
C LEU A 106 -0.35 -3.10 -0.91
N TYR A 107 0.44 -2.30 -0.22
CA TYR A 107 1.88 -2.18 -0.46
C TYR A 107 2.64 -3.48 -0.16
N ALA A 108 2.30 -4.16 0.92
CA ALA A 108 2.91 -5.44 1.28
C ALA A 108 2.39 -6.57 0.39
N PHE A 109 1.08 -6.58 0.10
CA PHE A 109 0.48 -7.55 -0.82
C PHE A 109 1.06 -7.44 -2.22
N GLN A 110 1.33 -6.24 -2.75
CA GLN A 110 1.94 -6.04 -4.05
C GLN A 110 3.32 -6.73 -4.14
N ALA A 111 4.16 -6.62 -3.11
CA ALA A 111 5.43 -7.31 -3.06
C ALA A 111 5.24 -8.85 -3.07
N PHE A 112 4.38 -9.37 -2.20
CA PHE A 112 4.03 -10.78 -2.12
C PHE A 112 3.47 -11.31 -3.44
N HIS A 113 2.49 -10.60 -4.01
CA HIS A 113 1.85 -10.96 -5.27
C HIS A 113 2.83 -10.99 -6.45
N SER A 114 3.71 -10.00 -6.53
CA SER A 114 4.71 -9.90 -7.59
C SER A 114 5.71 -11.05 -7.56
N GLU A 115 6.20 -11.42 -6.39
CA GLU A 115 7.10 -12.54 -6.20
C GLU A 115 6.42 -13.86 -6.59
N LEU A 116 5.21 -14.07 -6.11
CA LEU A 116 4.48 -15.28 -6.40
C LEU A 116 4.11 -15.37 -7.89
N THR A 117 3.77 -14.25 -8.52
CA THR A 117 3.53 -14.21 -9.97
C THR A 117 4.78 -14.60 -10.75
N ALA A 118 5.96 -14.17 -10.31
CA ALA A 118 7.23 -14.54 -10.95
C ALA A 118 7.54 -16.04 -10.87
N GLU A 119 7.07 -16.75 -9.85
CA GLU A 119 7.22 -18.21 -9.74
C GLU A 119 6.36 -18.97 -10.76
N TYR A 120 5.17 -18.46 -11.06
CA TYR A 120 4.14 -19.19 -11.84
C TYR A 120 3.93 -18.65 -13.27
N ALA A 121 4.29 -17.41 -13.54
CA ALA A 121 4.20 -16.81 -14.86
C ALA A 121 5.55 -16.82 -15.58
N ASP A 122 5.52 -16.99 -16.90
CA ASP A 122 6.73 -16.85 -17.72
C ASP A 122 6.98 -15.35 -17.98
N LEU A 123 7.61 -14.68 -17.02
CA LEU A 123 7.90 -13.26 -17.11
C LEU A 123 9.18 -13.03 -17.93
N PRO A 124 9.19 -12.03 -18.83
CA PRO A 124 10.43 -11.61 -19.49
C PRO A 124 11.43 -11.06 -18.46
N SER A 125 12.70 -11.45 -18.58
CA SER A 125 13.75 -11.11 -17.60
C SER A 125 14.10 -9.62 -17.51
N ASN A 126 13.63 -8.82 -18.46
CA ASN A 126 13.82 -7.36 -18.48
C ASN A 126 12.65 -6.57 -17.88
N PHE A 127 11.64 -7.25 -17.31
CA PHE A 127 10.55 -6.63 -16.59
C PHE A 127 10.75 -6.75 -15.08
N SER A 128 10.35 -5.72 -14.36
CA SER A 128 10.38 -5.68 -12.89
C SER A 128 9.06 -5.04 -12.38
N PRO A 129 8.50 -5.52 -11.28
CA PRO A 129 7.39 -4.85 -10.62
C PRO A 129 7.86 -3.64 -9.80
N TYR A 130 9.16 -3.51 -9.58
CA TYR A 130 9.76 -2.42 -8.82
C TYR A 130 10.28 -1.32 -9.75
N LEU A 131 10.01 -0.07 -9.37
CA LEU A 131 10.43 1.12 -10.10
C LEU A 131 11.63 1.81 -9.42
N SER A 132 12.16 2.85 -10.03
CA SER A 132 13.21 3.71 -9.46
C SER A 132 14.46 2.98 -8.96
N GLY A 133 14.78 1.83 -9.55
CA GLY A 133 15.96 1.03 -9.19
C GLY A 133 15.80 0.16 -7.94
N TYR A 134 14.60 0.11 -7.36
CA TYR A 134 14.31 -0.80 -6.26
C TYR A 134 14.27 -2.26 -6.73
N ASN A 135 14.56 -3.16 -5.81
CA ASN A 135 14.30 -4.58 -5.87
C ASN A 135 13.48 -4.99 -4.64
N LYS A 136 13.18 -6.27 -4.47
CA LYS A 136 12.41 -6.78 -3.34
C LYS A 136 12.98 -6.35 -1.99
N GLU A 137 14.26 -6.58 -1.79
CA GLU A 137 14.94 -6.33 -0.52
C GLU A 137 14.94 -4.83 -0.18
N THR A 138 15.29 -3.99 -1.14
CA THR A 138 15.33 -2.53 -0.94
C THR A 138 13.93 -1.93 -0.82
N TYR A 139 12.93 -2.50 -1.50
CA TYR A 139 11.53 -2.08 -1.37
C TYR A 139 10.97 -2.42 0.03
N ILE A 140 11.20 -3.64 0.53
CA ILE A 140 10.78 -4.03 1.88
C ILE A 140 11.49 -3.18 2.94
N GLN A 141 12.78 -2.89 2.73
CA GLN A 141 13.52 -2.00 3.63
C GLN A 141 12.94 -0.58 3.63
N LEU A 142 12.59 -0.03 2.45
CA LEU A 142 11.91 1.27 2.35
C LEU A 142 10.59 1.30 3.12
N LEU A 143 9.74 0.27 2.96
CA LEU A 143 8.49 0.16 3.74
C LEU A 143 8.76 0.12 5.24
N LYS A 144 9.78 -0.63 5.66
CA LYS A 144 10.18 -0.72 7.06
C LYS A 144 10.67 0.61 7.61
N ASP A 145 11.49 1.33 6.85
CA ASP A 145 12.03 2.63 7.25
C ASP A 145 10.91 3.67 7.41
N ILE A 146 9.91 3.66 6.52
CA ILE A 146 8.76 4.57 6.57
C ILE A 146 7.80 4.22 7.71
N ILE A 147 7.46 2.93 7.85
CA ILE A 147 6.37 2.49 8.75
C ILE A 147 6.87 2.27 10.17
N VAL A 148 8.03 1.65 10.32
CA VAL A 148 8.58 1.27 11.63
C VAL A 148 9.64 2.28 12.10
N GLY A 149 10.48 2.77 11.18
CA GLY A 149 11.58 3.68 11.50
C GLY A 149 12.54 3.06 12.51
N ASP A 150 12.91 3.87 13.50
CA ASP A 150 13.81 3.46 14.61
C ASP A 150 13.05 2.80 15.79
N LEU A 151 11.74 2.53 15.64
CA LEU A 151 10.93 1.96 16.71
C LEU A 151 11.07 0.42 16.74
N ASP A 152 10.77 -0.15 17.90
CA ASP A 152 10.55 -1.60 17.98
C ASP A 152 9.24 -1.95 17.25
N PRO A 153 9.21 -2.92 16.34
CA PRO A 153 7.99 -3.31 15.62
C PRO A 153 6.79 -3.62 16.53
N GLU A 154 7.01 -4.10 17.75
CA GLU A 154 5.92 -4.32 18.71
C GLU A 154 5.26 -3.02 19.22
N ASN A 155 5.91 -1.86 19.06
CA ASN A 155 5.34 -0.55 19.39
C ASN A 155 4.64 0.12 18.22
N VAL A 156 4.65 -0.50 17.04
CA VAL A 156 3.98 -0.04 15.82
C VAL A 156 2.85 -0.99 15.45
N ILE A 157 1.71 -0.47 15.06
CA ILE A 157 0.56 -1.31 14.69
C ILE A 157 0.00 -0.90 13.33
N LEU A 158 -0.58 -1.85 12.61
CA LEU A 158 -1.51 -1.59 11.54
C LEU A 158 -2.92 -1.49 12.17
N LEU A 159 -3.47 -0.28 12.18
CA LEU A 159 -4.77 -0.01 12.79
C LEU A 159 -5.87 -0.08 11.73
N GLU A 160 -6.90 -0.87 11.99
CA GLU A 160 -8.06 -1.01 11.11
C GLU A 160 -9.33 -1.26 11.92
N ILE A 161 -10.50 -1.07 11.30
CA ILE A 161 -11.80 -1.40 11.90
C ILE A 161 -12.24 -2.79 11.41
N PHE A 162 -12.33 -3.74 12.34
CA PHE A 162 -12.64 -5.14 12.02
C PHE A 162 -11.76 -5.69 10.89
N PRO A 163 -10.44 -5.67 11.04
CA PRO A 163 -9.49 -6.01 9.98
C PRO A 163 -9.73 -7.39 9.34
N GLU A 164 -10.13 -8.37 10.12
CA GLU A 164 -10.42 -9.73 9.67
C GLU A 164 -11.63 -9.84 8.74
N GLN A 165 -12.49 -8.79 8.70
CA GLN A 165 -13.67 -8.69 7.84
C GLN A 165 -13.43 -7.84 6.59
N GLN A 166 -12.26 -7.20 6.47
CA GLN A 166 -11.92 -6.39 5.32
C GLN A 166 -11.60 -7.26 4.11
N LYS A 167 -12.01 -6.82 2.93
CA LYS A 167 -11.72 -7.54 1.69
C LYS A 167 -10.21 -7.60 1.40
N THR A 168 -9.49 -6.56 1.80
CA THR A 168 -8.04 -6.41 1.62
C THR A 168 -7.21 -7.01 2.75
N ARG A 169 -7.79 -7.81 3.65
CA ARG A 169 -7.11 -8.38 4.81
C ARG A 169 -5.83 -9.17 4.50
N ILE A 170 -5.71 -9.69 3.29
CA ILE A 170 -4.46 -10.34 2.84
C ILE A 170 -3.26 -9.39 2.92
N ASP A 171 -3.44 -8.11 2.61
CA ASP A 171 -2.38 -7.11 2.74
C ASP A 171 -1.94 -6.93 4.20
N PHE A 172 -2.89 -6.98 5.13
CA PHE A 172 -2.58 -6.86 6.56
C PHE A 172 -1.72 -8.03 7.06
N TYR A 173 -2.03 -9.25 6.64
CA TYR A 173 -1.20 -10.44 6.95
C TYR A 173 0.17 -10.37 6.28
N CYS A 174 0.26 -9.91 5.03
CA CYS A 174 1.52 -9.66 4.36
C CYS A 174 2.35 -8.59 5.10
N THR A 175 1.71 -7.52 5.57
CA THR A 175 2.35 -6.45 6.34
C THR A 175 2.90 -6.97 7.68
N GLU A 176 2.12 -7.75 8.43
CA GLU A 176 2.60 -8.41 9.66
C GLU A 176 3.84 -9.28 9.39
N GLN A 177 3.79 -10.07 8.32
CA GLN A 177 4.87 -10.99 7.96
C GLN A 177 6.14 -10.25 7.53
N LEU A 178 6.02 -9.18 6.73
CA LEU A 178 7.16 -8.45 6.18
C LEU A 178 7.80 -7.50 7.18
N LEU A 179 7.00 -6.83 8.02
CA LEU A 179 7.47 -5.75 8.88
C LEU A 179 7.54 -6.13 10.36
N GLY A 180 6.90 -7.23 10.76
CA GLY A 180 6.86 -7.69 12.15
C GLY A 180 5.93 -6.90 13.05
N ILE A 181 5.13 -5.97 12.51
CA ILE A 181 4.12 -5.20 13.23
C ILE A 181 2.84 -6.01 13.41
N LYS A 182 1.92 -5.56 14.25
CA LYS A 182 0.65 -6.24 14.49
C LYS A 182 -0.54 -5.50 13.90
N MET A 183 -1.45 -6.26 13.28
CA MET A 183 -2.76 -5.80 12.91
C MET A 183 -3.66 -5.72 14.16
N VAL A 184 -4.19 -4.54 14.45
CA VAL A 184 -4.99 -4.29 15.65
C VAL A 184 -6.30 -3.61 15.26
N CYS A 185 -7.42 -4.17 15.73
CA CYS A 185 -8.72 -3.51 15.57
C CYS A 185 -8.81 -2.28 16.47
N LEU A 186 -9.34 -1.17 15.93
CA LEU A 186 -9.58 0.07 16.68
C LEU A 186 -10.31 -0.18 18.02
N THR A 187 -11.24 -1.13 18.05
CA THR A 187 -12.00 -1.50 19.26
C THR A 187 -11.18 -2.20 20.33
N LYS A 188 -9.95 -2.59 20.02
CA LYS A 188 -9.02 -3.25 20.94
C LYS A 188 -7.95 -2.32 21.52
N LEU A 189 -7.98 -1.05 21.13
CA LEU A 189 -7.08 -0.06 21.72
C LEU A 189 -7.48 0.26 23.17
N ILE A 190 -6.47 0.53 23.99
CA ILE A 190 -6.60 0.87 25.39
C ILE A 190 -5.99 2.25 25.59
N ALA A 191 -6.83 3.24 25.92
CA ALA A 191 -6.37 4.56 26.32
C ALA A 191 -5.94 4.53 27.79
N ASP A 192 -4.76 5.07 28.08
CA ASP A 192 -4.22 5.20 29.44
C ASP A 192 -3.53 6.58 29.55
N GLY A 193 -4.29 7.55 30.01
CA GLY A 193 -3.91 8.96 29.96
C GLY A 193 -3.77 9.45 28.52
N ASP A 194 -2.60 9.92 28.18
CA ASP A 194 -2.20 10.40 26.85
C ASP A 194 -1.57 9.32 25.96
N LYS A 195 -1.58 8.05 26.41
CA LYS A 195 -0.95 6.93 25.74
C LYS A 195 -1.95 5.91 25.25
N LEU A 196 -1.63 5.30 24.10
CA LEU A 196 -2.38 4.18 23.54
C LEU A 196 -1.60 2.87 23.71
N HIS A 197 -2.34 1.83 24.03
CA HIS A 197 -1.80 0.48 24.19
C HIS A 197 -2.69 -0.53 23.48
N TYR A 198 -2.14 -1.71 23.27
CA TYR A 198 -2.87 -2.91 22.86
C TYR A 198 -2.34 -4.14 23.60
N TYR A 199 -3.02 -5.27 23.50
CA TYR A 199 -2.47 -6.53 24.01
C TYR A 199 -1.73 -7.30 22.93
N ASN A 200 -0.41 -7.46 23.11
CA ASN A 200 0.42 -8.33 22.28
C ASN A 200 0.68 -9.62 23.07
N ASN A 201 0.07 -10.74 22.63
CA ASN A 201 0.19 -12.05 23.30
C ASN A 201 -0.03 -11.99 24.82
N GLY A 202 -1.04 -11.22 25.27
CA GLY A 202 -1.39 -11.07 26.68
C GLY A 202 -0.59 -9.99 27.42
N THR A 203 0.41 -9.37 26.81
CA THR A 203 1.19 -8.27 27.38
C THR A 203 0.62 -6.93 26.92
N LYS A 204 0.34 -6.02 27.86
CA LYS A 204 -0.08 -4.63 27.55
C LYS A 204 1.13 -3.88 26.98
N THR A 205 1.10 -3.60 25.67
CA THR A 205 2.20 -3.01 24.90
C THR A 205 1.86 -1.58 24.50
N LEU A 206 2.81 -0.66 24.67
CA LEU A 206 2.66 0.76 24.31
C LEU A 206 2.77 0.91 22.79
N ILE A 207 1.89 1.72 22.20
CA ILE A 207 1.97 2.20 20.84
C ILE A 207 2.71 3.54 20.83
N LYS A 208 3.69 3.69 19.94
CA LYS A 208 4.56 4.88 19.82
C LYS A 208 4.40 5.54 18.47
#